data_be0db3742e9125bc36b98fc21cdd26df
#
_entry.id   be0db3742e9125bc36b98fc21cdd26df
#
_cell.length_a   1.000
_cell.length_b   1.000
_cell.length_c   1.000
_cell.angle_alpha   90.00
_cell.angle_beta   90.00
_cell.angle_gamma   90.00
#
_symmetry.space_group_name_H-M   'P 1'
#
loop_
_entity.id
_entity.type
_entity.pdbx_description
1 polymer ?
#
loop_
_entity_poly.entity_id
_entity_poly.type
_entity_poly.pdbx_seq_one_letter_code
_entity_poly.pdbx_strand_id
1 'polypeptide(L)' 'MKKKKYLMKIFMHLHAPLKERIQMVKDLRRSLDDKLAEGETIEEAIAELGEAADIIQEYEDLGMRK' A
#
# COMPACT_ATOMS: atom_id res chain seq x y z
N MET A 1 2.39 15.02 2.29
CA MET A 1 2.33 14.50 0.94
C MET A 1 1.60 13.19 0.91
N LYS A 2 0.70 13.02 -0.04
CA LYS A 2 -0.20 11.85 -0.05
C LYS A 2 0.51 10.52 -0.18
N LYS A 3 1.54 10.43 -1.00
CA LYS A 3 2.29 9.18 -1.19
C LYS A 3 2.88 8.68 0.12
N LYS A 4 3.58 9.54 0.83
CA LYS A 4 4.21 9.17 2.10
C LYS A 4 3.18 8.79 3.15
N LYS A 5 2.11 9.58 3.26
CA LYS A 5 1.03 9.29 4.20
C LYS A 5 0.34 7.98 3.89
N TYR A 6 0.11 7.71 2.62
CA TYR A 6 -0.50 6.47 2.16
C TYR A 6 0.33 5.26 2.59
N LEU A 7 1.62 5.28 2.27
CA LEU A 7 2.51 4.18 2.61
C LEU A 7 2.69 4.03 4.11
N MET A 8 2.82 5.15 4.83
CA MET A 8 2.97 5.12 6.28
C MET A 8 1.72 4.57 6.96
N LYS A 9 0.55 4.95 6.48
CA LYS A 9 -0.71 4.46 7.03
C LYS A 9 -0.80 2.95 6.92
N ILE A 10 -0.43 2.41 5.75
CA ILE A 10 -0.42 0.96 5.55
C ILE A 10 0.57 0.32 6.50
N PHE A 11 1.79 0.85 6.57
CA PHE A 11 2.83 0.31 7.44
C PHE A 11 2.41 0.28 8.91
N MET A 12 1.80 1.37 9.38
CA MET A 12 1.43 1.48 10.79
C MET A 12 0.21 0.65 11.19
N HIS A 13 -0.73 0.48 10.26
CA HIS A 13 -1.99 -0.20 10.59
C HIS A 13 -2.09 -1.63 10.10
N LEU A 14 -1.11 -2.11 9.34
CA LEU A 14 -1.11 -3.47 8.85
C LEU A 14 -0.69 -4.42 9.98
N HIS A 15 -1.54 -5.40 10.26
CA HIS A 15 -1.26 -6.41 11.28
C HIS A 15 -0.43 -7.54 10.68
N ALA A 16 0.86 -7.33 10.54
CA ALA A 16 1.77 -8.29 9.94
C ALA A 16 3.15 -8.17 10.59
N PRO A 17 3.97 -9.24 10.50
CA PRO A 17 5.35 -9.16 10.97
C PRO A 17 6.10 -8.04 10.28
N LEU A 18 7.10 -7.49 10.96
CA LEU A 18 7.86 -6.36 10.44
C LEU A 18 8.42 -6.62 9.03
N LYS A 19 8.93 -7.80 8.78
CA LYS A 19 9.48 -8.14 7.46
C LYS A 19 8.43 -8.04 6.37
N GLU A 20 7.23 -8.55 6.62
CA GLU A 20 6.14 -8.51 5.65
C GLU A 20 5.65 -7.09 5.43
N ARG A 21 5.57 -6.29 6.49
CA ARG A 21 5.17 -4.89 6.36
C ARG A 21 6.16 -4.12 5.49
N ILE A 22 7.44 -4.32 5.75
CA ILE A 22 8.50 -3.65 4.97
C ILE A 22 8.40 -4.06 3.51
N GLN A 23 8.26 -5.35 3.24
CA GLN A 23 8.18 -5.86 1.87
C GLN A 23 6.96 -5.30 1.14
N MET A 24 5.82 -5.30 1.79
CA MET A 24 4.59 -4.77 1.18
C MET A 24 4.72 -3.29 0.86
N VAL A 25 5.25 -2.50 1.78
CA VAL A 25 5.43 -1.07 1.56
C VAL A 25 6.41 -0.81 0.42
N LYS A 26 7.48 -1.59 0.33
CA LYS A 26 8.44 -1.47 -0.76
C LYS A 26 7.78 -1.77 -2.11
N ASP A 27 7.00 -2.84 -2.17
CA ASP A 27 6.32 -3.23 -3.40
C ASP A 27 5.31 -2.17 -3.83
N LEU A 28 4.53 -1.65 -2.89
CA LEU A 28 3.56 -0.59 -3.17
C LEU A 28 4.24 0.69 -3.61
N ARG A 29 5.34 1.04 -2.94
CA ARG A 29 6.10 2.23 -3.30
C ARG A 29 6.61 2.13 -4.72
N ARG A 30 7.15 0.97 -5.09
CA ARG A 30 7.65 0.74 -6.44
C ARG A 30 6.53 0.88 -7.47
N SER A 31 5.38 0.27 -7.19
CA SER A 31 4.22 0.38 -8.08
C SER A 31 3.77 1.84 -8.24
N LEU A 32 3.74 2.59 -7.14
CA LEU A 32 3.38 4.01 -7.19
C LEU A 32 4.39 4.79 -8.03
N ASP A 33 5.69 4.55 -7.81
CA ASP A 33 6.73 5.24 -8.56
C ASP A 33 6.62 4.96 -10.05
N ASP A 34 6.35 3.72 -10.42
CA ASP A 34 6.17 3.34 -11.83
C ASP A 34 4.99 4.08 -12.45
N LYS A 35 3.87 4.15 -11.74
CA LYS A 35 2.69 4.86 -12.24
C LYS A 35 2.93 6.35 -12.38
N LEU A 36 3.61 6.95 -11.41
CA LEU A 36 3.96 8.37 -11.47
C LEU A 36 4.90 8.65 -12.64
N ALA A 37 5.84 7.74 -12.91
CA ALA A 37 6.75 7.88 -14.04
C ALA A 37 6.01 7.79 -15.37
N GLU A 38 4.88 7.12 -15.42
CA GLU A 38 4.05 7.03 -16.62
C GLU A 38 3.15 8.25 -16.81
N GLY A 39 3.19 9.20 -15.88
CA GLY A 39 2.43 10.44 -15.99
C GLY A 39 1.14 10.47 -15.17
N GLU A 40 0.87 9.43 -14.38
CA GLU A 40 -0.31 9.43 -13.53
C GLU A 40 -0.13 10.33 -12.32
N THR A 41 -1.24 10.85 -11.80
CA THR A 41 -1.20 11.58 -10.54
C THR A 41 -1.17 10.60 -9.38
N ILE A 42 -0.79 11.09 -8.18
CA ILE A 42 -0.77 10.24 -7.01
C ILE A 42 -2.18 9.73 -6.66
N GLU A 43 -3.20 10.56 -6.87
CA GLU A 43 -4.58 10.15 -6.63
C GLU A 43 -5.01 9.03 -7.57
N GLU A 44 -4.64 9.12 -8.84
CA GLU A 44 -4.96 8.08 -9.82
C GLU A 44 -4.26 6.77 -9.48
N ALA A 45 -2.99 6.86 -9.10
CA ALA A 45 -2.21 5.69 -8.74
C ALA A 45 -2.80 4.98 -7.51
N ILE A 46 -3.18 5.75 -6.49
CA ILE A 46 -3.79 5.21 -5.29
C ILE A 46 -5.14 4.56 -5.60
N ALA A 47 -5.93 5.19 -6.48
CA ALA A 47 -7.22 4.65 -6.88
C ALA A 47 -7.07 3.29 -7.57
N GLU A 48 -6.02 3.13 -8.38
CA GLU A 48 -5.77 1.86 -9.07
C GLU A 48 -5.25 0.78 -8.14
N LEU A 49 -4.38 1.14 -7.20
CA LEU A 49 -3.82 0.19 -6.24
C LEU A 49 -4.80 -0.15 -5.12
N GLY A 50 -5.70 0.77 -4.80
CA GLY A 50 -6.63 0.65 -3.70
C GLY A 50 -6.25 1.57 -2.55
N GLU A 51 -7.25 2.03 -1.80
CA GLU A 51 -7.03 2.86 -0.64
C GLU A 51 -6.27 2.09 0.44
N ALA A 52 -5.56 2.81 1.31
CA ALA A 52 -4.80 2.18 2.39
C ALA A 52 -5.68 1.25 3.24
N ALA A 53 -6.88 1.70 3.58
CA ALA A 53 -7.81 0.90 4.37
C ALA A 53 -8.21 -0.39 3.65
N ASP A 54 -8.42 -0.33 2.34
CA ASP A 54 -8.80 -1.50 1.55
C ASP A 54 -7.67 -2.52 1.51
N ILE A 55 -6.44 -2.06 1.33
CA ILE A 55 -5.27 -2.93 1.29
C ILE A 55 -5.09 -3.62 2.64
N ILE A 56 -5.23 -2.87 3.72
CA ILE A 56 -5.12 -3.41 5.07
C ILE A 56 -6.19 -4.47 5.30
N GLN A 57 -7.42 -4.19 4.88
CA GLN A 57 -8.54 -5.10 5.04
C GLN A 57 -8.32 -6.40 4.26
N GLU A 58 -7.87 -6.29 3.02
CA GLU A 58 -7.59 -7.47 2.20
C GLU A 58 -6.53 -8.35 2.83
N TYR A 59 -5.49 -7.74 3.36
CA TYR A 59 -4.43 -8.49 4.00
C TYR A 59 -4.95 -9.23 5.25
N GLU A 60 -5.77 -8.56 6.05
CA GLU A 60 -6.36 -9.17 7.24
C GLU A 60 -7.29 -10.32 6.87
N ASP A 61 -8.08 -10.16 5.82
CA ASP A 61 -8.98 -11.20 5.34
C ASP A 61 -8.19 -12.44 4.92
N LEU A 62 -7.09 -12.25 4.21
CA LEU A 62 -6.23 -13.36 3.79
C LEU A 62 -5.59 -14.04 5.00
N GLY A 63 -5.19 -13.25 5.99
CA GLY A 63 -4.60 -13.77 7.21
C GLY A 63 -5.57 -14.62 8.03
N MET A 64 -6.84 -14.27 7.99
CA MET A 64 -7.86 -14.98 8.74
C MET A 64 -8.28 -16.31 8.12
N ARG A 65 -7.86 -16.58 6.91
CA ARG A 65 -8.20 -17.81 6.20
C ARG A 65 -7.30 -18.99 6.52
N LYS A 66 -6.34 -18.80 7.36
CA LYS A 66 -5.44 -19.87 7.76
C LYS A 66 -6.12 -20.89 8.70
#